data_9d435b9e55baf3764606360ed222b2e7
#
_entry.id   9d435b9e55baf3764606360ed222b2e7
#
_cell.length_a   1.000
_cell.length_b   1.000
_cell.length_c   1.000
_cell.angle_alpha   90.00
_cell.angle_beta   90.00
_cell.angle_gamma   90.00
#
_symmetry.space_group_name_H-M   'P 1'
#
loop_
_entity.id
_entity.type
_entity.pdbx_description
1 polymer ?
#
loop_
_entity_poly.entity_id
_entity_poly.type
_entity_poly.pdbx_seq_one_letter_code
_entity_poly.pdbx_strand_id
1 'polypeptide(L)'
;MTLTIAITGSIGMGKSTVAAMFAAAGIPLFDADAEVRRLQGPGGKLVDAIAARFPGTVLDHAVDRDFLAARVLGDRDELAALEVIVHPAVMAAREDFLLAHRAAPALLFDIPLLFESGGQSAFDQIIVVSAPPPIQRERVMARPGMTRDKYDAIVARQLPDETKRARANFVIDTSASLAETRAEVSRILACLGLVPGR
;
A
#
# COMPACT_ATOMS: atom_id res chain seq x y z
N MET A 1 5.87 -4.38 -23.40
CA MET A 1 6.24 -4.40 -21.96
C MET A 1 5.00 -4.05 -21.17
N THR A 2 4.73 -4.74 -20.07
CA THR A 2 3.63 -4.41 -19.15
C THR A 2 4.02 -3.18 -18.35
N LEU A 3 3.17 -2.16 -18.33
CA LEU A 3 3.43 -0.92 -17.58
C LEU A 3 3.28 -1.16 -16.08
N THR A 4 4.26 -0.77 -15.29
CA THR A 4 4.21 -0.85 -13.82
C THR A 4 3.86 0.50 -13.22
N ILE A 5 2.76 0.55 -12.45
CA ILE A 5 2.23 1.78 -11.85
C ILE A 5 2.25 1.63 -10.34
N ALA A 6 2.94 2.50 -9.62
CA ALA A 6 2.82 2.60 -8.18
C ALA A 6 1.73 3.59 -7.80
N ILE A 7 0.87 3.22 -6.86
CA ILE A 7 -0.05 4.14 -6.19
C ILE A 7 0.39 4.33 -4.75
N THR A 8 0.54 5.57 -4.33
CA THR A 8 0.96 5.93 -2.98
C THR A 8 0.17 7.14 -2.47
N GLY A 9 0.33 7.43 -1.20
CA GLY A 9 -0.34 8.55 -0.53
C GLY A 9 -0.33 8.37 0.97
N SER A 10 -0.34 9.47 1.69
CA SER A 10 -0.31 9.47 3.15
C SER A 10 -1.60 8.90 3.76
N ILE A 11 -1.55 8.58 5.04
CA ILE A 11 -2.72 8.08 5.76
C ILE A 11 -3.94 9.00 5.54
N GLY A 12 -5.12 8.44 5.30
CA GLY A 12 -6.36 9.22 5.14
C GLY A 12 -6.57 9.88 3.78
N MET A 13 -5.63 9.74 2.84
CA MET A 13 -5.72 10.36 1.50
C MET A 13 -6.68 9.63 0.54
N GLY A 14 -7.28 8.51 0.91
CA GLY A 14 -8.23 7.80 0.05
C GLY A 14 -7.60 6.80 -0.94
N LYS A 15 -6.34 6.45 -0.75
CA LYS A 15 -5.57 5.55 -1.62
C LYS A 15 -6.29 4.24 -1.95
N SER A 16 -6.83 3.54 -0.95
CA SER A 16 -7.53 2.26 -1.16
C SER A 16 -8.79 2.39 -2.04
N THR A 17 -9.50 3.51 -1.94
CA THR A 17 -10.66 3.81 -2.80
C THR A 17 -10.23 4.00 -4.25
N VAL A 18 -9.14 4.74 -4.47
CA VAL A 18 -8.58 4.97 -5.81
C VAL A 18 -8.02 3.67 -6.40
N ALA A 19 -7.27 2.88 -5.61
CA ALA A 19 -6.76 1.59 -6.04
C ALA A 19 -7.90 0.64 -6.46
N ALA A 20 -9.01 0.61 -5.70
CA ALA A 20 -10.19 -0.16 -6.07
C ALA A 20 -10.85 0.33 -7.38
N MET A 21 -10.80 1.63 -7.68
CA MET A 21 -11.31 2.17 -8.96
C MET A 21 -10.46 1.71 -10.14
N PHE A 22 -9.13 1.66 -10.02
CA PHE A 22 -8.25 1.09 -11.05
C PHE A 22 -8.50 -0.41 -11.23
N ALA A 23 -8.65 -1.15 -10.13
CA ALA A 23 -8.95 -2.58 -10.19
C ALA A 23 -10.31 -2.85 -10.87
N ALA A 24 -11.35 -2.05 -10.56
CA ALA A 24 -12.64 -2.12 -11.23
C ALA A 24 -12.59 -1.77 -12.73
N ALA A 25 -11.60 -1.01 -13.16
CA ALA A 25 -11.30 -0.74 -14.56
C ALA A 25 -10.47 -1.86 -15.26
N GLY A 26 -10.20 -2.96 -14.56
CA GLY A 26 -9.51 -4.13 -15.11
C GLY A 26 -7.98 -4.10 -14.98
N ILE A 27 -7.41 -3.19 -14.20
CA ILE A 27 -5.97 -3.16 -13.91
C ILE A 27 -5.69 -4.10 -12.73
N PRO A 28 -4.90 -5.17 -12.90
CA PRO A 28 -4.54 -6.05 -11.79
C PRO A 28 -3.81 -5.27 -10.69
N LEU A 29 -4.22 -5.49 -9.44
CA LEU A 29 -3.72 -4.79 -8.25
C LEU A 29 -2.91 -5.72 -7.36
N PHE A 30 -1.69 -5.34 -7.04
CA PHE A 30 -0.87 -5.92 -5.97
C PHE A 30 -0.90 -4.99 -4.74
N ASP A 31 -1.55 -5.42 -3.69
CA ASP A 31 -1.56 -4.75 -2.38
C ASP A 31 -0.56 -5.45 -1.47
N ALA A 32 0.60 -4.81 -1.23
CA ALA A 32 1.67 -5.38 -0.42
C ALA A 32 1.23 -5.65 1.03
N ASP A 33 0.42 -4.76 1.62
CA ASP A 33 -0.09 -4.92 2.98
C ASP A 33 -1.10 -6.07 3.07
N ALA A 34 -1.96 -6.21 2.06
CA ALA A 34 -2.88 -7.35 1.98
C ALA A 34 -2.13 -8.68 1.80
N GLU A 35 -1.05 -8.65 1.01
CA GLU A 35 -0.21 -9.83 0.81
C GLU A 35 0.52 -10.25 2.09
N VAL A 36 1.09 -9.31 2.84
CA VAL A 36 1.65 -9.61 4.17
C VAL A 36 0.59 -10.23 5.08
N ARG A 37 -0.64 -9.68 5.10
CA ARG A 37 -1.75 -10.25 5.89
C ARG A 37 -2.09 -11.67 5.46
N ARG A 38 -2.12 -11.95 4.16
CA ARG A 38 -2.37 -13.29 3.62
C ARG A 38 -1.27 -14.28 4.02
N LEU A 39 -0.01 -13.86 3.92
CA LEU A 39 1.15 -14.67 4.28
C LEU A 39 1.27 -14.94 5.79
N GLN A 40 0.70 -14.08 6.62
CA GLN A 40 0.62 -14.22 8.08
C GLN A 40 -0.68 -14.91 8.55
N GLY A 41 -1.65 -15.08 7.67
CA GLY A 41 -2.93 -15.74 7.98
C GLY A 41 -2.81 -17.26 8.15
N PRO A 42 -3.93 -17.96 8.40
CA PRO A 42 -3.94 -19.41 8.59
C PRO A 42 -3.31 -20.14 7.40
N GLY A 43 -2.27 -20.97 7.68
CA GLY A 43 -1.51 -21.69 6.66
C GLY A 43 -0.61 -20.81 5.78
N GLY A 44 -0.42 -19.55 6.14
CA GLY A 44 0.45 -18.61 5.42
C GLY A 44 1.93 -18.97 5.54
N LYS A 45 2.69 -18.72 4.48
CA LYS A 45 4.11 -19.09 4.37
C LYS A 45 5.02 -18.43 5.43
N LEU A 46 4.57 -17.36 6.09
CA LEU A 46 5.35 -16.66 7.12
C LEU A 46 5.11 -17.18 8.54
N VAL A 47 4.06 -17.99 8.77
CA VAL A 47 3.64 -18.39 10.12
C VAL A 47 4.75 -19.10 10.86
N ASP A 48 5.34 -20.14 10.25
CA ASP A 48 6.37 -20.96 10.90
C ASP A 48 7.67 -20.17 11.16
N ALA A 49 8.11 -19.38 10.21
CA ALA A 49 9.32 -18.55 10.34
C ALA A 49 9.17 -17.47 11.42
N ILE A 50 7.99 -16.85 11.50
CA ILE A 50 7.66 -15.87 12.55
C ILE A 50 7.56 -16.56 13.90
N ALA A 51 6.90 -17.70 14.00
CA ALA A 51 6.81 -18.47 15.25
C ALA A 51 8.19 -18.87 15.80
N ALA A 52 9.09 -19.28 14.91
CA ALA A 52 10.46 -19.67 15.30
C ALA A 52 11.28 -18.49 15.83
N ARG A 53 11.17 -17.30 15.22
CA ARG A 53 11.93 -16.10 15.63
C ARG A 53 11.26 -15.34 16.78
N PHE A 54 9.94 -15.36 16.82
CA PHE A 54 9.10 -14.64 17.79
C PHE A 54 8.13 -15.60 18.49
N PRO A 55 8.62 -16.41 19.46
CA PRO A 55 7.76 -17.38 20.14
C PRO A 55 6.55 -16.74 20.82
N GLY A 56 5.39 -17.41 20.73
CA GLY A 56 4.13 -16.94 21.31
C GLY A 56 3.33 -15.96 20.43
N THR A 57 3.83 -15.62 19.23
CA THR A 57 3.15 -14.70 18.31
C THR A 57 2.23 -15.42 17.31
N VAL A 58 2.01 -16.72 17.45
CA VAL A 58 1.12 -17.49 16.59
C VAL A 58 0.01 -18.10 17.44
N LEU A 59 -1.23 -17.90 17.00
CA LEU A 59 -2.45 -18.42 17.60
C LEU A 59 -3.32 -19.00 16.46
N ASP A 60 -3.92 -20.17 16.66
CA ASP A 60 -4.80 -20.82 15.69
C ASP A 60 -4.23 -20.90 14.26
N HIS A 61 -2.95 -21.25 14.16
CA HIS A 61 -2.20 -21.34 12.89
C HIS A 61 -2.07 -20.03 12.11
N ALA A 62 -2.25 -18.89 12.75
CA ALA A 62 -2.07 -17.56 12.18
C ALA A 62 -1.19 -16.69 13.11
N VAL A 63 -0.53 -15.70 12.54
CA VAL A 63 0.21 -14.71 13.32
C VAL A 63 -0.76 -13.76 14.04
N ASP A 64 -0.67 -13.69 15.36
CA ASP A 64 -1.28 -12.62 16.15
C ASP A 64 -0.51 -11.31 15.89
N ARG A 65 -1.06 -10.51 14.99
CA ARG A 65 -0.42 -9.30 14.49
C ARG A 65 -0.28 -8.22 15.55
N ASP A 66 -1.22 -8.15 16.48
CA ASP A 66 -1.18 -7.15 17.55
C ASP A 66 -0.11 -7.53 18.57
N PHE A 67 0.00 -8.82 18.91
CA PHE A 67 1.06 -9.32 19.78
C PHE A 67 2.44 -9.21 19.13
N LEU A 68 2.57 -9.56 17.85
CA LEU A 68 3.81 -9.38 17.10
C LEU A 68 4.21 -7.90 17.02
N ALA A 69 3.27 -7.01 16.71
CA ALA A 69 3.51 -5.58 16.67
C ALA A 69 3.98 -5.03 18.02
N ALA A 70 3.33 -5.45 19.11
CA ALA A 70 3.76 -5.05 20.47
C ALA A 70 5.18 -5.51 20.81
N ARG A 71 5.62 -6.64 20.23
CA ARG A 71 6.95 -7.18 20.46
C ARG A 71 8.06 -6.45 19.67
N VAL A 72 7.78 -6.02 18.45
CA VAL A 72 8.77 -5.42 17.55
C VAL A 72 8.72 -3.89 17.52
N LEU A 73 7.57 -3.29 17.87
CA LEU A 73 7.45 -1.84 17.89
C LEU A 73 8.22 -1.25 19.08
N GLY A 74 9.22 -0.44 18.78
CA GLY A 74 10.11 0.16 19.79
C GLY A 74 11.48 -0.48 19.87
N ASP A 75 11.67 -1.63 19.25
CA ASP A 75 12.98 -2.32 19.15
C ASP A 75 13.40 -2.41 17.67
N ARG A 76 14.48 -1.70 17.32
CA ARG A 76 14.97 -1.64 15.94
C ARG A 76 15.52 -2.97 15.45
N ASP A 77 16.15 -3.74 16.31
CA ASP A 77 16.77 -5.02 15.95
C ASP A 77 15.71 -6.09 15.75
N GLU A 78 14.66 -6.09 16.59
CA GLU A 78 13.51 -6.98 16.43
C GLU A 78 12.70 -6.63 15.16
N LEU A 79 12.53 -5.34 14.86
CA LEU A 79 11.88 -4.91 13.61
C LEU A 79 12.68 -5.34 12.39
N ALA A 80 14.01 -5.15 12.40
CA ALA A 80 14.88 -5.58 11.31
C ALA A 80 14.86 -7.10 11.13
N ALA A 81 14.83 -7.86 12.22
CA ALA A 81 14.70 -9.32 12.16
C ALA A 81 13.36 -9.76 11.53
N LEU A 82 12.27 -9.07 11.82
CA LEU A 82 10.98 -9.32 11.17
C LEU A 82 11.03 -8.99 9.68
N GLU A 83 11.63 -7.87 9.30
CA GLU A 83 11.79 -7.45 7.91
C GLU A 83 12.59 -8.48 7.09
N VAL A 84 13.65 -9.05 7.63
CA VAL A 84 14.46 -10.13 7.00
C VAL A 84 13.58 -11.35 6.66
N ILE A 85 12.59 -11.66 7.48
CA ILE A 85 11.67 -12.79 7.27
C ILE A 85 10.59 -12.41 6.23
N VAL A 86 10.03 -11.20 6.34
CA VAL A 86 8.87 -10.78 5.53
C VAL A 86 9.26 -10.40 4.11
N HIS A 87 10.34 -9.65 3.92
CA HIS A 87 10.73 -9.11 2.61
C HIS A 87 10.87 -10.17 1.52
N PRO A 88 11.60 -11.30 1.73
CA PRO A 88 11.75 -12.32 0.68
C PRO A 88 10.41 -12.93 0.26
N ALA A 89 9.50 -13.15 1.20
CA ALA A 89 8.20 -13.73 0.92
C ALA A 89 7.30 -12.77 0.12
N VAL A 90 7.33 -11.48 0.44
CA VAL A 90 6.60 -10.45 -0.31
C VAL A 90 7.19 -10.26 -1.71
N MET A 91 8.52 -10.30 -1.84
CA MET A 91 9.19 -10.24 -3.15
C MET A 91 8.82 -11.43 -4.03
N ALA A 92 8.83 -12.66 -3.49
CA ALA A 92 8.38 -13.84 -4.21
C ALA A 92 6.92 -13.73 -4.65
N ALA A 93 6.02 -13.27 -3.78
CA ALA A 93 4.63 -13.03 -4.11
C ALA A 93 4.45 -11.96 -5.21
N ARG A 94 5.29 -10.92 -5.21
CA ARG A 94 5.31 -9.92 -6.28
C ARG A 94 5.76 -10.53 -7.62
N GLU A 95 6.77 -11.38 -7.60
CA GLU A 95 7.23 -12.10 -8.82
C GLU A 95 6.14 -13.02 -9.36
N ASP A 96 5.48 -13.80 -8.49
CA ASP A 96 4.34 -14.65 -8.87
C ASP A 96 3.21 -13.82 -9.49
N PHE A 97 2.91 -12.65 -8.91
CA PHE A 97 1.91 -11.71 -9.44
C PHE A 97 2.29 -11.16 -10.82
N LEU A 98 3.55 -10.76 -11.01
CA LEU A 98 4.06 -10.31 -12.31
C LEU A 98 3.94 -11.39 -13.38
N LEU A 99 4.29 -12.63 -13.04
CA LEU A 99 4.19 -13.78 -13.96
C LEU A 99 2.73 -14.09 -14.30
N ALA A 100 1.84 -14.12 -13.32
CA ALA A 100 0.42 -14.40 -13.51
C ALA A 100 -0.25 -13.36 -14.42
N HIS A 101 0.20 -12.12 -14.37
CA HIS A 101 -0.40 -11.00 -15.10
C HIS A 101 0.47 -10.47 -16.25
N ARG A 102 1.42 -11.25 -16.73
CA ARG A 102 2.37 -10.85 -17.79
C ARG A 102 1.73 -10.38 -19.11
N ALA A 103 0.48 -10.78 -19.37
CA ALA A 103 -0.29 -10.37 -20.54
C ALA A 103 -1.11 -9.10 -20.33
N ALA A 104 -1.20 -8.60 -19.09
CA ALA A 104 -1.91 -7.38 -18.81
C ALA A 104 -1.14 -6.15 -19.36
N PRO A 105 -1.85 -5.13 -19.88
CA PRO A 105 -1.20 -3.93 -20.40
C PRO A 105 -0.53 -3.10 -19.31
N ALA A 106 -1.05 -3.16 -18.09
CA ALA A 106 -0.51 -2.49 -16.91
C ALA A 106 -0.79 -3.26 -15.63
N LEU A 107 0.01 -3.01 -14.59
CA LEU A 107 -0.14 -3.54 -13.23
C LEU A 107 -0.06 -2.39 -12.24
N LEU A 108 -0.94 -2.39 -11.25
CA LEU A 108 -0.98 -1.41 -10.17
C LEU A 108 -0.39 -2.02 -8.88
N PHE A 109 0.52 -1.29 -8.24
CA PHE A 109 1.14 -1.67 -6.98
C PHE A 109 0.76 -0.65 -5.89
N ASP A 110 0.04 -1.09 -4.88
CA ASP A 110 -0.32 -0.26 -3.73
C ASP A 110 0.81 -0.27 -2.70
N ILE A 111 1.53 0.86 -2.57
CA ILE A 111 2.70 1.00 -1.70
C ILE A 111 2.58 2.27 -0.86
N PRO A 112 2.16 2.17 0.41
CA PRO A 112 1.92 3.34 1.26
C PRO A 112 3.14 4.23 1.49
N LEU A 113 4.34 3.66 1.67
CA LEU A 113 5.58 4.35 2.01
C LEU A 113 6.60 4.30 0.86
N LEU A 114 6.15 4.47 -0.38
CA LEU A 114 6.96 4.35 -1.60
C LEU A 114 8.20 5.25 -1.59
N PHE A 115 8.02 6.51 -1.28
CA PHE A 115 9.11 7.49 -1.31
C PHE A 115 9.99 7.41 -0.07
N GLU A 116 9.42 7.07 1.06
CA GLU A 116 10.13 6.88 2.33
C GLU A 116 11.09 5.68 2.27
N SER A 117 10.71 4.63 1.56
CA SER A 117 11.55 3.45 1.34
C SER A 117 12.52 3.57 0.16
N GLY A 118 12.43 4.66 -0.64
CA GLY A 118 13.27 4.83 -1.82
C GLY A 118 12.93 3.93 -3.01
N GLY A 119 11.74 3.29 -3.00
CA GLY A 119 11.32 2.29 -3.99
C GLY A 119 10.80 2.85 -5.32
N GLN A 120 10.79 4.17 -5.51
CA GLN A 120 10.16 4.82 -6.67
C GLN A 120 10.77 4.44 -8.03
N SER A 121 12.07 4.14 -8.07
CA SER A 121 12.77 3.78 -9.33
C SER A 121 12.37 2.42 -9.91
N ALA A 122 11.60 1.62 -9.15
CA ALA A 122 11.14 0.30 -9.59
C ALA A 122 9.83 0.35 -10.42
N PHE A 123 9.30 1.55 -10.69
CA PHE A 123 8.02 1.73 -11.37
C PHE A 123 8.12 2.73 -12.51
N ASP A 124 7.38 2.44 -13.60
CA ASP A 124 7.34 3.30 -14.78
C ASP A 124 6.52 4.57 -14.53
N GLN A 125 5.46 4.45 -13.71
CA GLN A 125 4.57 5.56 -13.37
C GLN A 125 4.25 5.57 -11.87
N ILE A 126 4.10 6.77 -11.32
CA ILE A 126 3.75 6.98 -9.92
C ILE A 126 2.51 7.86 -9.84
N ILE A 127 1.49 7.36 -9.17
CA ILE A 127 0.26 8.08 -8.85
C ILE A 127 0.29 8.42 -7.36
N VAL A 128 0.21 9.70 -7.04
CA VAL A 128 0.02 10.15 -5.65
C VAL A 128 -1.44 10.49 -5.42
N VAL A 129 -2.02 9.86 -4.43
CA VAL A 129 -3.38 10.18 -3.94
C VAL A 129 -3.26 11.19 -2.81
N SER A 130 -3.95 12.30 -2.93
CA SER A 130 -3.82 13.46 -2.06
C SER A 130 -5.20 13.98 -1.63
N ALA A 131 -5.23 14.67 -0.50
CA ALA A 131 -6.36 15.47 -0.03
C ALA A 131 -5.85 16.59 0.87
N PRO A 132 -6.56 17.71 1.00
CA PRO A 132 -6.22 18.77 1.94
C PRO A 132 -6.08 18.26 3.39
N PRO A 133 -5.14 18.81 4.18
CA PRO A 133 -4.89 18.36 5.55
C PRO A 133 -6.13 18.30 6.47
N PRO A 134 -7.10 19.23 6.38
CA PRO A 134 -8.33 19.12 7.19
C PRO A 134 -9.14 17.85 6.87
N ILE A 135 -9.30 17.52 5.58
CA ILE A 135 -10.02 16.34 5.12
C ILE A 135 -9.28 15.05 5.51
N GLN A 136 -7.95 15.05 5.31
CA GLN A 136 -7.09 13.96 5.76
C GLN A 136 -7.32 13.67 7.25
N ARG A 137 -7.22 14.70 8.08
CA ARG A 137 -7.36 14.59 9.54
C ARG A 137 -8.75 14.09 9.92
N GLU A 138 -9.81 14.66 9.36
CA GLU A 138 -11.19 14.23 9.60
C GLU A 138 -11.36 12.72 9.33
N ARG A 139 -10.92 12.26 8.14
CA ARG A 139 -11.01 10.85 7.75
C ARG A 139 -10.24 9.91 8.67
N VAL A 140 -9.06 10.34 9.13
CA VAL A 140 -8.24 9.50 10.01
C VAL A 140 -8.81 9.48 11.42
N MET A 141 -9.24 10.62 11.93
CA MET A 141 -9.84 10.72 13.27
C MET A 141 -11.18 9.97 13.40
N ALA A 142 -11.90 9.78 12.30
CA ALA A 142 -13.12 8.97 12.26
C ALA A 142 -12.86 7.45 12.38
N ARG A 143 -11.60 6.99 12.30
CA ARG A 143 -11.28 5.55 12.41
C ARG A 143 -11.36 5.07 13.88
N PRO A 144 -11.90 3.87 14.13
CA PRO A 144 -11.93 3.30 15.48
C PRO A 144 -10.53 3.25 16.11
N GLY A 145 -10.42 3.67 17.38
CA GLY A 145 -9.17 3.62 18.15
C GLY A 145 -8.08 4.63 17.73
N MET A 146 -8.39 5.55 16.79
CA MET A 146 -7.48 6.64 16.43
C MET A 146 -7.54 7.75 17.49
N THR A 147 -6.36 8.20 17.91
CA THR A 147 -6.20 9.36 18.79
C THR A 147 -5.36 10.42 18.09
N ARG A 148 -5.37 11.64 18.62
CA ARG A 148 -4.56 12.73 18.08
C ARG A 148 -3.07 12.37 18.09
N ASP A 149 -2.57 11.84 19.20
CA ASP A 149 -1.16 11.49 19.36
C ASP A 149 -0.74 10.41 18.37
N LYS A 150 -1.59 9.40 18.14
CA LYS A 150 -1.37 8.38 17.10
C LYS A 150 -1.34 8.97 15.70
N TYR A 151 -2.29 9.88 15.40
CA TYR A 151 -2.32 10.58 14.11
C TYR A 151 -1.04 11.36 13.88
N ASP A 152 -0.63 12.19 14.83
CA ASP A 152 0.56 13.03 14.74
C ASP A 152 1.83 12.17 14.59
N ALA A 153 1.93 11.06 15.33
CA ALA A 153 3.04 10.12 15.23
C ALA A 153 3.12 9.41 13.86
N ILE A 154 1.97 9.07 13.25
CA ILE A 154 1.94 8.46 11.92
C ILE A 154 2.33 9.48 10.86
N VAL A 155 1.78 10.69 10.90
CA VAL A 155 2.08 11.75 9.93
C VAL A 155 3.54 12.15 10.01
N ALA A 156 4.12 12.24 11.21
CA ALA A 156 5.53 12.59 11.40
C ALA A 156 6.52 11.60 10.76
N ARG A 157 6.09 10.36 10.50
CA ARG A 157 6.90 9.32 9.81
C ARG A 157 6.77 9.35 8.30
N GLN A 158 5.84 10.12 7.77
CA GLN A 158 5.57 10.20 6.34
C GLN A 158 6.18 11.48 5.76
N LEU A 159 6.65 11.41 4.51
CA LEU A 159 7.05 12.61 3.80
C LEU A 159 5.86 13.56 3.61
N PRO A 160 6.09 14.88 3.62
CA PRO A 160 5.05 15.87 3.33
C PRO A 160 4.36 15.57 2.00
N ASP A 161 3.04 15.76 1.95
CA ASP A 161 2.23 15.51 0.76
C ASP A 161 2.71 16.29 -0.46
N GLU A 162 3.08 17.56 -0.27
CA GLU A 162 3.65 18.40 -1.32
C GLU A 162 4.92 17.79 -1.94
N THR A 163 5.80 17.21 -1.10
CA THR A 163 7.00 16.52 -1.56
C THR A 163 6.68 15.30 -2.41
N LYS A 164 5.66 14.53 -2.02
CA LYS A 164 5.19 13.36 -2.77
C LYS A 164 4.58 13.78 -4.11
N ARG A 165 3.71 14.79 -4.09
CA ARG A 165 3.07 15.34 -5.30
C ARG A 165 4.10 15.84 -6.32
N ALA A 166 5.15 16.52 -5.86
CA ALA A 166 6.21 17.01 -6.73
C ALA A 166 7.02 15.92 -7.42
N ARG A 167 6.96 14.67 -6.91
CA ARG A 167 7.67 13.49 -7.46
C ARG A 167 6.77 12.55 -8.24
N ALA A 168 5.48 12.85 -8.34
CA ALA A 168 4.48 12.03 -9.01
C ALA A 168 4.41 12.31 -10.51
N ASN A 169 4.09 11.29 -11.31
CA ASN A 169 3.67 11.47 -12.69
C ASN A 169 2.21 11.95 -12.77
N PHE A 170 1.38 11.47 -11.83
CA PHE A 170 -0.04 11.87 -11.70
C PHE A 170 -0.40 12.11 -10.24
N VAL A 171 -1.28 13.09 -10.02
CA VAL A 171 -1.85 13.35 -8.70
C VAL A 171 -3.37 13.23 -8.81
N ILE A 172 -3.99 12.47 -7.90
CA ILE A 172 -5.43 12.35 -7.77
C ILE A 172 -5.85 13.04 -6.47
N ASP A 173 -6.60 14.12 -6.60
CA ASP A 173 -7.24 14.80 -5.47
C ASP A 173 -8.54 14.08 -5.12
N THR A 174 -8.65 13.63 -3.89
CA THR A 174 -9.85 12.94 -3.36
C THR A 174 -10.70 13.82 -2.46
N SER A 175 -10.47 15.14 -2.45
CA SER A 175 -11.26 16.08 -1.64
C SER A 175 -12.67 16.29 -2.18
N ALA A 176 -12.84 16.07 -3.47
CA ALA A 176 -14.13 16.17 -4.17
C ALA A 176 -14.95 14.87 -4.06
N SER A 177 -15.99 14.73 -4.86
CA SER A 177 -16.87 13.56 -4.87
C SER A 177 -16.18 12.30 -5.41
N LEU A 178 -16.74 11.13 -5.08
CA LEU A 178 -16.32 9.87 -5.66
C LEU A 178 -16.47 9.83 -7.19
N ALA A 179 -17.44 10.55 -7.73
CA ALA A 179 -17.66 10.64 -9.18
C ALA A 179 -16.52 11.39 -9.86
N GLU A 180 -16.08 12.52 -9.28
CA GLU A 180 -14.95 13.29 -9.77
C GLU A 180 -13.64 12.52 -9.63
N THR A 181 -13.41 11.86 -8.50
CA THR A 181 -12.26 10.96 -8.32
C THR A 181 -12.22 9.87 -9.38
N ARG A 182 -13.38 9.28 -9.73
CA ARG A 182 -13.48 8.26 -10.79
C ARG A 182 -13.20 8.84 -12.17
N ALA A 183 -13.64 10.06 -12.44
CA ALA A 183 -13.33 10.76 -13.68
C ALA A 183 -11.81 10.99 -13.83
N GLU A 184 -11.11 11.36 -12.74
CA GLU A 184 -9.65 11.49 -12.73
C GLU A 184 -8.95 10.14 -13.02
N VAL A 185 -9.39 9.05 -12.40
CA VAL A 185 -8.89 7.70 -12.71
C VAL A 185 -9.08 7.38 -14.19
N SER A 186 -10.26 7.63 -14.75
CA SER A 186 -10.54 7.39 -16.17
C SER A 186 -9.65 8.24 -17.08
N ARG A 187 -9.41 9.49 -16.71
CA ARG A 187 -8.51 10.39 -17.44
C ARG A 187 -7.07 9.87 -17.45
N ILE A 188 -6.56 9.40 -16.31
CA ILE A 188 -5.21 8.83 -16.22
C ILE A 188 -5.11 7.56 -17.07
N LEU A 189 -6.10 6.67 -17.00
CA LEU A 189 -6.13 5.47 -17.84
C LEU A 189 -6.09 5.82 -19.33
N ALA A 190 -6.85 6.83 -19.74
CA ALA A 190 -6.84 7.32 -21.11
C ALA A 190 -5.48 7.90 -21.53
N CYS A 191 -4.84 8.71 -20.66
CA CYS A 191 -3.49 9.25 -20.89
C CYS A 191 -2.43 8.16 -21.03
N LEU A 192 -2.60 7.03 -20.33
CA LEU A 192 -1.70 5.88 -20.39
C LEU A 192 -2.06 4.89 -21.52
N GLY A 193 -3.10 5.16 -22.31
CA GLY A 193 -3.56 4.25 -23.36
C GLY A 193 -4.21 2.96 -22.83
N LEU A 194 -4.70 2.98 -21.57
CA LEU A 194 -5.25 1.84 -20.85
C LEU A 194 -6.78 1.84 -20.82
N VAL A 195 -7.43 2.52 -21.75
CA VAL A 195 -8.91 2.53 -21.83
C VAL A 195 -9.38 1.12 -22.17
N PRO A 196 -10.34 0.54 -21.40
CA PRO A 196 -10.93 -0.73 -21.78
C PRO A 196 -11.46 -0.64 -23.22
N GLY A 197 -11.05 -1.55 -24.09
CA GLY A 197 -11.61 -1.64 -25.43
C GLY A 197 -13.14 -1.74 -25.33
N ARG A 198 -13.85 -0.96 -26.16
CA ARG A 198 -15.31 -1.02 -26.29
C ARG A 198 -15.76 -2.41 -26.72
#